data_a794213e1dfd23c2db75a606f1dd7205
#
_entry.id   a794213e1dfd23c2db75a606f1dd7205
#
_cell.length_a   1.000
_cell.length_b   1.000
_cell.length_c   1.000
_cell.angle_alpha   90.00
_cell.angle_beta   90.00
_cell.angle_gamma   90.00
#
_symmetry.space_group_name_H-M   'P 1'
#
loop_
_entity.id
_entity.type
_entity.pdbx_description
1 polymer ?
#
loop_
_entity_poly.entity_id
_entity_poly.type
_entity_poly.pdbx_seq_one_letter_code
_entity_poly.pdbx_strand_id
1 'polypeptide(L)'
;MSRPLIYDDQFKSLVKSEMKQKFLFCIPMKVQSSAFYKSLSLQNSLRICSVYDIICGFFLLYCGKSTFHEILLIILFFFFGIMSINNSVNLSKTFSKYYYYWRIAIMIIIPLREFVHYSKENMCYYSKCPNFLYYTGLSIGILIINIYVAKIAWSFNTRLQRGQELLVIHGKYLEQMISNENQKIIDTQNLILQSKYSEIELSNSKPSNIIPSNDENNK
;
A
#
# COMPACT_ATOMS: atom_id res chain seq x y z
N MET A 1 3.82 30.02 -18.34
CA MET A 1 2.74 29.79 -17.34
C MET A 1 3.38 29.26 -16.09
N SER A 2 3.63 30.14 -15.10
CA SER A 2 4.17 29.77 -13.78
C SER A 2 3.09 29.09 -12.96
N ARG A 3 3.28 27.80 -12.61
CA ARG A 3 2.40 27.10 -11.67
C ARG A 3 2.50 27.79 -10.31
N PRO A 4 1.39 27.99 -9.59
CA PRO A 4 1.44 28.64 -8.29
C PRO A 4 2.24 27.80 -7.30
N LEU A 5 3.24 28.42 -6.67
CA LEU A 5 4.14 27.86 -5.64
C LEU A 5 3.40 27.14 -4.48
N ILE A 6 2.15 27.49 -4.23
CA ILE A 6 1.32 26.91 -3.16
C ILE A 6 1.05 25.41 -3.40
N TYR A 7 1.02 24.96 -4.65
CA TYR A 7 0.80 23.56 -4.99
C TYR A 7 2.01 22.69 -4.66
N ASP A 8 3.20 23.26 -4.67
CA ASP A 8 4.47 22.55 -4.47
C ASP A 8 4.72 22.20 -3.00
N ASP A 9 4.37 23.08 -2.07
CA ASP A 9 4.59 22.86 -0.64
C ASP A 9 3.56 21.88 -0.01
N GLN A 10 2.30 21.96 -0.43
CA GLN A 10 1.30 20.96 -0.05
C GLN A 10 1.64 19.58 -0.65
N PHE A 11 2.13 19.53 -1.86
CA PHE A 11 2.56 18.31 -2.51
C PHE A 11 3.77 17.71 -1.82
N LYS A 12 4.80 18.51 -1.49
CA LYS A 12 5.98 18.07 -0.74
C LYS A 12 5.64 17.56 0.66
N SER A 13 4.69 18.21 1.35
CA SER A 13 4.24 17.75 2.67
C SER A 13 3.47 16.42 2.61
N LEU A 14 2.66 16.22 1.57
CA LEU A 14 1.95 14.97 1.28
C LEU A 14 2.91 13.81 0.99
N VAL A 15 4.01 14.09 0.32
CA VAL A 15 5.03 13.12 -0.09
C VAL A 15 5.92 12.71 1.06
N LYS A 16 6.32 13.65 1.90
CA LYS A 16 7.25 13.43 3.02
C LYS A 16 6.66 12.57 4.13
N SER A 17 5.35 12.38 4.17
CA SER A 17 4.69 11.50 5.15
C SER A 17 4.65 10.05 4.67
N GLU A 18 5.79 9.35 4.65
CA GLU A 18 5.78 7.89 4.71
C GLU A 18 5.08 7.45 6.01
N MET A 19 3.77 7.29 5.90
CA MET A 19 2.96 7.03 7.07
C MET A 19 3.11 5.58 7.53
N LYS A 20 3.76 5.40 8.66
CA LYS A 20 3.66 4.15 9.43
C LYS A 20 2.47 4.29 10.38
N GLN A 21 1.47 3.44 10.22
CA GLN A 21 0.34 3.36 11.16
C GLN A 21 0.14 1.92 11.63
N LYS A 22 -0.56 1.78 12.74
CA LYS A 22 -0.90 0.45 13.26
C LYS A 22 -1.99 -0.19 12.39
N PHE A 23 -1.65 -1.29 11.74
CA PHE A 23 -2.58 -2.19 11.06
C PHE A 23 -3.14 -3.19 12.10
N LEU A 24 -4.41 -3.54 12.02
CA LEU A 24 -5.08 -4.42 12.99
C LEU A 24 -4.86 -3.97 14.45
N PHE A 25 -4.82 -2.65 14.69
CA PHE A 25 -4.63 -2.00 16.01
C PHE A 25 -3.28 -2.26 16.70
N CYS A 26 -2.45 -3.17 16.24
CA CYS A 26 -1.18 -3.52 16.90
C CYS A 26 0.03 -3.57 15.97
N ILE A 27 -0.11 -4.00 14.72
CA ILE A 27 1.02 -4.21 13.82
C ILE A 27 1.38 -2.90 13.10
N PRO A 28 2.59 -2.34 13.25
CA PRO A 28 3.01 -1.16 12.53
C PRO A 28 3.27 -1.51 11.06
N MET A 29 2.48 -0.98 10.16
CA MET A 29 2.64 -1.16 8.71
C MET A 29 2.68 0.17 7.98
N LYS A 30 3.37 0.19 6.82
CA LYS A 30 3.36 1.32 5.91
C LYS A 30 2.02 1.37 5.16
N VAL A 31 1.39 2.55 5.16
CA VAL A 31 0.17 2.79 4.37
C VAL A 31 0.52 2.86 2.89
N GLN A 32 -0.11 2.02 2.09
CA GLN A 32 0.14 1.95 0.65
C GLN A 32 -0.49 3.14 -0.08
N SER A 33 0.10 3.56 -1.19
CA SER A 33 -0.48 4.48 -2.16
C SER A 33 -0.91 3.75 -3.44
N SER A 34 -0.38 2.56 -3.65
CA SER A 34 -0.70 1.68 -4.77
C SER A 34 -0.72 0.23 -4.29
N ALA A 35 -1.36 -0.66 -5.04
CA ALA A 35 -1.44 -2.09 -4.73
C ALA A 35 -1.07 -2.94 -5.95
N PHE A 36 -1.09 -4.27 -5.80
CA PHE A 36 -0.75 -5.22 -6.87
C PHE A 36 0.60 -4.88 -7.52
N TYR A 37 1.69 -4.94 -6.72
CA TYR A 37 3.06 -4.62 -7.15
C TYR A 37 3.21 -3.19 -7.70
N LYS A 38 2.48 -2.22 -7.14
CA LYS A 38 2.45 -0.82 -7.58
C LYS A 38 1.86 -0.62 -8.98
N SER A 39 1.21 -1.63 -9.55
CA SER A 39 0.61 -1.54 -10.88
C SER A 39 -0.72 -0.80 -10.91
N LEU A 40 -1.46 -0.80 -9.81
CA LEU A 40 -2.80 -0.24 -9.71
C LEU A 40 -2.90 0.83 -8.62
N SER A 41 -3.73 1.86 -8.87
CA SER A 41 -4.15 2.81 -7.83
C SER A 41 -4.96 2.12 -6.75
N LEU A 42 -5.02 2.69 -5.54
CA LEU A 42 -5.83 2.14 -4.45
C LEU A 42 -7.32 2.09 -4.81
N GLN A 43 -7.81 3.05 -5.58
CA GLN A 43 -9.18 3.07 -6.07
C GLN A 43 -9.50 1.84 -6.94
N ASN A 44 -8.67 1.55 -7.93
CA ASN A 44 -8.86 0.39 -8.81
C ASN A 44 -8.64 -0.92 -8.03
N SER A 45 -7.70 -0.94 -7.10
CA SER A 45 -7.48 -2.10 -6.24
C SER A 45 -8.68 -2.40 -5.35
N LEU A 46 -9.35 -1.37 -4.83
CA LEU A 46 -10.59 -1.53 -4.07
C LEU A 46 -11.71 -2.12 -4.93
N ARG A 47 -11.82 -1.70 -6.20
CA ARG A 47 -12.79 -2.30 -7.15
C ARG A 47 -12.54 -3.78 -7.36
N ILE A 48 -11.28 -4.19 -7.53
CA ILE A 48 -10.91 -5.61 -7.65
C ILE A 48 -11.26 -6.38 -6.36
N CYS A 49 -10.97 -5.81 -5.19
CA CYS A 49 -11.35 -6.41 -3.91
C CYS A 49 -12.88 -6.55 -3.77
N SER A 50 -13.64 -5.59 -4.29
CA SER A 50 -15.11 -5.64 -4.28
C SER A 50 -15.66 -6.73 -5.20
N VAL A 51 -15.07 -6.90 -6.38
CA VAL A 51 -15.41 -8.00 -7.30
C VAL A 51 -15.08 -9.35 -6.65
N TYR A 52 -13.95 -9.45 -5.97
CA TYR A 52 -13.59 -10.64 -5.18
C TYR A 52 -14.65 -10.96 -4.13
N ASP A 53 -15.18 -9.97 -3.40
CA ASP A 53 -16.25 -10.17 -2.42
C ASP A 53 -17.52 -10.72 -3.09
N ILE A 54 -17.91 -10.18 -4.23
CA ILE A 54 -19.08 -10.66 -4.99
C ILE A 54 -18.88 -12.11 -5.44
N ILE A 55 -17.68 -12.45 -5.93
CA ILE A 55 -17.34 -13.82 -6.33
C ILE A 55 -17.40 -14.76 -5.12
N CYS A 56 -16.90 -14.34 -3.96
CA CYS A 56 -17.01 -15.12 -2.72
C CYS A 56 -18.47 -15.34 -2.33
N GLY A 57 -19.34 -14.33 -2.49
CA GLY A 57 -20.77 -14.46 -2.27
C GLY A 57 -21.42 -15.51 -3.19
N PHE A 58 -21.12 -15.51 -4.47
CA PHE A 58 -21.58 -16.53 -5.42
C PHE A 58 -21.03 -17.91 -5.08
N PHE A 59 -19.76 -18.01 -4.72
CA PHE A 59 -19.16 -19.27 -4.33
C PHE A 59 -19.86 -19.88 -3.09
N LEU A 60 -20.12 -19.06 -2.08
CA LEU A 60 -20.88 -19.48 -0.91
C LEU A 60 -22.32 -19.87 -1.24
N LEU A 61 -22.96 -19.18 -2.18
CA LEU A 61 -24.32 -19.53 -2.64
C LEU A 61 -24.34 -20.90 -3.32
N TYR A 62 -23.30 -21.22 -4.10
CA TYR A 62 -23.21 -22.49 -4.82
C TYR A 62 -22.79 -23.65 -3.92
N CYS A 63 -21.81 -23.44 -3.02
CA CYS A 63 -21.24 -24.50 -2.16
C CYS A 63 -21.88 -24.55 -0.77
N GLY A 64 -22.66 -23.52 -0.37
CA GLY A 64 -23.20 -23.38 0.97
C GLY A 64 -24.35 -24.35 1.24
N LYS A 65 -24.38 -24.85 2.45
CA LYS A 65 -25.58 -25.52 3.00
C LYS A 65 -26.52 -24.41 3.42
N SER A 66 -27.76 -24.38 2.96
CA SER A 66 -28.76 -23.32 3.19
C SER A 66 -29.08 -23.06 4.69
N THR A 67 -28.05 -22.85 5.49
CA THR A 67 -28.20 -22.45 6.89
C THR A 67 -28.39 -20.94 6.99
N PHE A 68 -29.12 -20.50 7.99
CA PHE A 68 -29.38 -19.06 8.22
C PHE A 68 -28.09 -18.22 8.26
N HIS A 69 -27.04 -18.74 8.87
CA HIS A 69 -25.76 -18.03 8.98
C HIS A 69 -25.07 -17.89 7.61
N GLU A 70 -25.16 -18.88 6.75
CA GLU A 70 -24.59 -18.81 5.40
C GLU A 70 -25.36 -17.85 4.52
N ILE A 71 -26.68 -17.84 4.57
CA ILE A 71 -27.52 -16.89 3.85
C ILE A 71 -27.17 -15.46 4.29
N LEU A 72 -27.07 -15.21 5.59
CA LEU A 72 -26.67 -13.89 6.10
C LEU A 72 -25.30 -13.48 5.60
N LEU A 73 -24.32 -14.39 5.61
CA LEU A 73 -22.97 -14.13 5.14
C LEU A 73 -22.93 -13.81 3.63
N ILE A 74 -23.71 -14.54 2.83
CA ILE A 74 -23.87 -14.30 1.39
C ILE A 74 -24.42 -12.89 1.14
N ILE A 75 -25.48 -12.51 1.83
CA ILE A 75 -26.10 -11.17 1.74
C ILE A 75 -25.06 -10.10 2.08
N LEU A 76 -24.27 -10.28 3.13
CA LEU A 76 -23.24 -9.33 3.54
C LEU A 76 -22.13 -9.21 2.50
N PHE A 77 -21.68 -10.31 1.87
CA PHE A 77 -20.70 -10.26 0.79
C PHE A 77 -21.19 -9.45 -0.40
N PHE A 78 -22.44 -9.67 -0.85
CA PHE A 78 -23.02 -8.89 -1.93
C PHE A 78 -23.19 -7.42 -1.54
N PHE A 79 -23.72 -7.16 -0.34
CA PHE A 79 -23.93 -5.80 0.16
C PHE A 79 -22.60 -5.03 0.19
N PHE A 80 -21.59 -5.54 0.88
CA PHE A 80 -20.30 -4.86 1.00
C PHE A 80 -19.55 -4.82 -0.33
N GLY A 81 -19.65 -5.83 -1.18
CA GLY A 81 -19.05 -5.83 -2.51
C GLY A 81 -19.63 -4.72 -3.39
N ILE A 82 -20.95 -4.64 -3.54
CA ILE A 82 -21.63 -3.61 -4.36
C ILE A 82 -21.38 -2.21 -3.80
N MET A 83 -21.54 -2.04 -2.49
CA MET A 83 -21.35 -0.75 -1.83
C MET A 83 -19.88 -0.29 -1.90
N SER A 84 -18.92 -1.21 -1.89
CA SER A 84 -17.51 -0.88 -2.03
C SER A 84 -17.17 -0.41 -3.45
N ILE A 85 -17.80 -0.97 -4.50
CA ILE A 85 -17.68 -0.46 -5.86
C ILE A 85 -18.16 1.00 -5.91
N ASN A 86 -19.35 1.26 -5.37
CA ASN A 86 -19.89 2.61 -5.31
C ASN A 86 -19.00 3.56 -4.48
N ASN A 87 -18.47 3.10 -3.35
CA ASN A 87 -17.54 3.88 -2.54
C ASN A 87 -16.22 4.19 -3.24
N SER A 88 -15.77 3.32 -4.13
CA SER A 88 -14.57 3.58 -4.93
C SER A 88 -14.72 4.82 -5.84
N VAL A 89 -15.95 5.17 -6.20
CA VAL A 89 -16.28 6.36 -7.00
C VAL A 89 -16.53 7.56 -6.09
N ASN A 90 -17.39 7.39 -5.07
CA ASN A 90 -17.88 8.48 -4.24
C ASN A 90 -16.93 8.87 -3.09
N LEU A 91 -15.89 8.06 -2.82
CA LEU A 91 -14.85 8.30 -1.81
C LEU A 91 -15.41 8.62 -0.41
N SER A 92 -16.47 7.92 0.01
CA SER A 92 -17.11 8.12 1.30
C SER A 92 -16.23 7.64 2.45
N LYS A 93 -15.84 8.54 3.34
CA LYS A 93 -15.02 8.26 4.53
C LYS A 93 -15.69 7.28 5.49
N THR A 94 -17.00 7.47 5.71
CA THR A 94 -17.77 6.63 6.62
C THR A 94 -17.88 5.21 6.12
N PHE A 95 -18.23 5.04 4.84
CA PHE A 95 -18.35 3.71 4.26
C PHE A 95 -17.02 2.98 4.14
N SER A 96 -15.95 3.70 3.82
CA SER A 96 -14.58 3.15 3.80
C SER A 96 -14.18 2.51 5.15
N LYS A 97 -14.57 3.15 6.25
CA LYS A 97 -14.36 2.63 7.61
C LYS A 97 -15.15 1.33 7.85
N TYR A 98 -16.42 1.28 7.46
CA TYR A 98 -17.24 0.06 7.60
C TYR A 98 -16.73 -1.07 6.74
N TYR A 99 -16.32 -0.80 5.49
CA TYR A 99 -15.72 -1.81 4.63
C TYR A 99 -14.43 -2.38 5.21
N TYR A 100 -13.59 -1.55 5.81
CA TYR A 100 -12.40 -2.01 6.51
C TYR A 100 -12.73 -2.96 7.68
N TYR A 101 -13.70 -2.61 8.52
CA TYR A 101 -14.13 -3.49 9.61
C TYR A 101 -14.75 -4.79 9.12
N TRP A 102 -15.51 -4.73 8.05
CA TRP A 102 -16.01 -5.92 7.36
C TRP A 102 -14.88 -6.85 6.95
N ARG A 103 -13.81 -6.32 6.35
CA ARG A 103 -12.66 -7.13 5.95
C ARG A 103 -11.91 -7.75 7.13
N ILE A 104 -11.82 -7.08 8.26
CA ILE A 104 -11.29 -7.67 9.49
C ILE A 104 -12.19 -8.81 9.98
N ALA A 105 -13.51 -8.59 10.01
CA ALA A 105 -14.46 -9.61 10.44
C ALA A 105 -14.34 -10.89 9.58
N ILE A 106 -14.24 -10.75 8.25
CA ILE A 106 -14.08 -11.87 7.32
C ILE A 106 -12.78 -12.63 7.55
N MET A 107 -11.67 -11.95 7.90
CA MET A 107 -10.41 -12.63 8.24
C MET A 107 -10.55 -13.58 9.45
N ILE A 108 -11.52 -13.32 10.32
CA ILE A 108 -11.78 -14.16 11.50
C ILE A 108 -12.86 -15.21 11.18
N ILE A 109 -13.94 -14.80 10.54
CA ILE A 109 -15.13 -15.64 10.30
C ILE A 109 -14.81 -16.80 9.35
N ILE A 110 -14.06 -16.56 8.26
CA ILE A 110 -13.78 -17.61 7.27
C ILE A 110 -12.93 -18.73 7.88
N PRO A 111 -11.75 -18.48 8.48
CA PRO A 111 -10.97 -19.55 9.11
C PRO A 111 -11.73 -20.29 10.22
N LEU A 112 -12.51 -19.55 11.02
CA LEU A 112 -13.30 -20.15 12.08
C LEU A 112 -14.38 -21.11 11.52
N ARG A 113 -15.07 -20.69 10.44
CA ARG A 113 -16.04 -21.51 9.73
C ARG A 113 -15.40 -22.80 9.20
N GLU A 114 -14.27 -22.69 8.53
CA GLU A 114 -13.54 -23.83 7.99
C GLU A 114 -13.08 -24.77 9.10
N PHE A 115 -12.59 -24.25 10.22
CA PHE A 115 -12.20 -25.04 11.39
C PHE A 115 -13.39 -25.81 11.98
N VAL A 116 -14.54 -25.14 12.14
CA VAL A 116 -15.77 -25.78 12.66
C VAL A 116 -16.28 -26.87 11.71
N HIS A 117 -16.25 -26.61 10.41
CA HIS A 117 -16.67 -27.59 9.39
C HIS A 117 -15.78 -28.83 9.43
N TYR A 118 -14.45 -28.60 9.44
CA TYR A 118 -13.47 -29.68 9.56
C TYR A 118 -13.63 -30.50 10.85
N SER A 119 -13.87 -29.86 12.00
CA SER A 119 -14.07 -30.56 13.29
C SER A 119 -15.30 -31.46 13.26
N LYS A 120 -16.39 -31.01 12.63
CA LYS A 120 -17.62 -31.82 12.50
C LYS A 120 -17.44 -33.01 11.57
N GLU A 121 -16.75 -32.86 10.46
CA GLU A 121 -16.50 -33.96 9.53
C GLU A 121 -15.56 -35.01 10.10
N ASN A 122 -14.52 -34.60 10.85
CA ASN A 122 -13.60 -35.54 11.48
C ASN A 122 -14.23 -36.34 12.67
N MET A 123 -15.22 -35.78 13.34
CA MET A 123 -15.94 -36.57 14.37
C MET A 123 -16.76 -37.71 13.76
N CYS A 124 -17.10 -37.65 12.48
CA CYS A 124 -17.90 -38.68 11.82
C CYS A 124 -17.08 -39.78 11.11
N TYR A 125 -15.78 -39.61 10.88
CA TYR A 125 -14.98 -40.51 10.06
C TYR A 125 -13.56 -40.71 10.59
N TYR A 126 -13.41 -41.62 11.54
CA TYR A 126 -12.09 -42.01 12.10
C TYR A 126 -11.21 -42.85 11.16
N SER A 127 -11.65 -43.17 9.93
CA SER A 127 -10.96 -44.14 9.09
C SER A 127 -10.36 -43.65 7.77
N LYS A 128 -10.61 -42.43 7.32
CA LYS A 128 -10.01 -41.89 6.06
C LYS A 128 -9.83 -40.39 6.13
N CYS A 129 -8.68 -39.92 6.61
CA CYS A 129 -8.23 -38.52 6.47
C CYS A 129 -7.18 -38.38 5.36
N PRO A 130 -7.53 -38.47 4.05
CA PRO A 130 -6.53 -38.25 3.01
C PRO A 130 -6.20 -36.78 2.73
N ASN A 131 -6.95 -35.82 3.26
CA ASN A 131 -6.88 -34.43 2.76
C ASN A 131 -6.64 -33.35 3.80
N PHE A 132 -6.13 -33.64 5.00
CA PHE A 132 -5.81 -32.64 6.02
C PHE A 132 -4.86 -31.54 5.47
N LEU A 133 -3.80 -31.94 4.80
CA LEU A 133 -2.83 -31.02 4.20
C LEU A 133 -3.47 -30.13 3.13
N TYR A 134 -4.39 -30.68 2.32
CA TYR A 134 -5.09 -29.93 1.30
C TYR A 134 -5.99 -28.84 1.90
N TYR A 135 -6.85 -29.19 2.86
CA TYR A 135 -7.75 -28.24 3.53
C TYR A 135 -6.98 -27.17 4.32
N THR A 136 -5.92 -27.56 5.00
CA THR A 136 -5.06 -26.61 5.73
C THR A 136 -4.35 -25.67 4.76
N GLY A 137 -3.81 -26.16 3.66
CA GLY A 137 -3.18 -25.35 2.63
C GLY A 137 -4.16 -24.37 1.99
N LEU A 138 -5.38 -24.81 1.66
CA LEU A 138 -6.43 -23.96 1.12
C LEU A 138 -6.84 -22.85 2.11
N SER A 139 -7.03 -23.18 3.37
CA SER A 139 -7.40 -22.23 4.43
C SER A 139 -6.30 -21.18 4.64
N ILE A 140 -5.03 -21.57 4.62
CA ILE A 140 -3.90 -20.67 4.71
C ILE A 140 -3.86 -19.75 3.48
N GLY A 141 -4.05 -20.29 2.28
CA GLY A 141 -4.11 -19.49 1.04
C GLY A 141 -5.22 -18.44 1.08
N ILE A 142 -6.41 -18.81 1.49
CA ILE A 142 -7.56 -17.90 1.65
C ILE A 142 -7.25 -16.84 2.71
N LEU A 143 -6.62 -17.20 3.82
CA LEU A 143 -6.23 -16.27 4.87
C LEU A 143 -5.23 -15.23 4.35
N ILE A 144 -4.21 -15.64 3.62
CA ILE A 144 -3.22 -14.72 3.02
C ILE A 144 -3.89 -13.72 2.08
N ILE A 145 -4.80 -14.19 1.21
CA ILE A 145 -5.55 -13.31 0.30
C ILE A 145 -6.38 -12.31 1.10
N ASN A 146 -7.09 -12.75 2.14
CA ASN A 146 -7.92 -11.89 2.98
C ASN A 146 -7.08 -10.86 3.75
N ILE A 147 -5.90 -11.21 4.25
CA ILE A 147 -4.96 -10.26 4.88
C ILE A 147 -4.54 -9.19 3.87
N TYR A 148 -4.23 -9.58 2.64
CA TYR A 148 -3.84 -8.64 1.60
C TYR A 148 -4.98 -7.68 1.22
N VAL A 149 -6.20 -8.19 1.05
CA VAL A 149 -7.39 -7.39 0.76
C VAL A 149 -7.72 -6.44 1.93
N ALA A 150 -7.62 -6.92 3.17
CA ALA A 150 -7.80 -6.09 4.36
C ALA A 150 -6.76 -4.96 4.43
N LYS A 151 -5.51 -5.22 4.04
CA LYS A 151 -4.46 -4.20 3.97
C LYS A 151 -4.76 -3.12 2.91
N ILE A 152 -5.31 -3.50 1.75
CA ILE A 152 -5.76 -2.55 0.73
C ILE A 152 -6.90 -1.68 1.29
N ALA A 153 -7.93 -2.29 1.87
CA ALA A 153 -9.06 -1.59 2.47
C ALA A 153 -8.62 -0.64 3.60
N TRP A 154 -7.69 -1.07 4.44
CA TRP A 154 -7.11 -0.24 5.49
C TRP A 154 -6.33 0.96 4.93
N SER A 155 -5.48 0.74 3.91
CA SER A 155 -4.70 1.80 3.28
C SER A 155 -5.62 2.83 2.60
N PHE A 156 -6.66 2.35 1.90
CA PHE A 156 -7.68 3.19 1.29
C PHE A 156 -8.40 4.04 2.36
N ASN A 157 -8.91 3.40 3.41
CA ASN A 157 -9.58 4.09 4.51
C ASN A 157 -8.67 5.13 5.18
N THR A 158 -7.43 4.77 5.50
CA THR A 158 -6.49 5.66 6.18
C THR A 158 -6.17 6.90 5.37
N ARG A 159 -5.95 6.76 4.06
CA ARG A 159 -5.69 7.91 3.18
C ARG A 159 -6.92 8.78 3.00
N LEU A 160 -8.09 8.16 2.85
CA LEU A 160 -9.34 8.89 2.71
C LEU A 160 -9.71 9.67 3.98
N GLN A 161 -9.53 9.08 5.17
CA GLN A 161 -9.74 9.78 6.45
C GLN A 161 -8.86 11.01 6.60
N ARG A 162 -7.68 11.01 6.01
CA ARG A 162 -6.74 12.13 6.03
C ARG A 162 -6.93 13.14 4.90
N GLY A 163 -7.96 12.99 4.08
CA GLY A 163 -8.21 13.89 2.94
C GLY A 163 -7.22 13.73 1.78
N GLN A 164 -6.52 12.59 1.68
CA GLN A 164 -5.54 12.31 0.64
C GLN A 164 -6.19 11.64 -0.59
N GLU A 165 -7.29 12.18 -1.08
CA GLU A 165 -8.09 11.61 -2.17
C GLU A 165 -7.28 11.48 -3.48
N LEU A 166 -6.46 12.47 -3.79
CA LEU A 166 -5.59 12.44 -4.97
C LEU A 166 -4.61 11.26 -4.96
N LEU A 167 -4.07 10.89 -3.78
CA LEU A 167 -3.20 9.73 -3.63
C LEU A 167 -3.95 8.40 -3.77
N VAL A 168 -5.23 8.38 -3.44
CA VAL A 168 -6.09 7.21 -3.63
C VAL A 168 -6.34 6.96 -5.12
N ILE A 169 -6.61 8.04 -5.88
CA ILE A 169 -6.96 7.98 -7.30
C ILE A 169 -5.70 7.81 -8.18
N HIS A 170 -4.68 8.62 -7.93
CA HIS A 170 -3.50 8.76 -8.78
C HIS A 170 -2.19 8.28 -8.13
N GLY A 171 -2.24 7.51 -7.05
CA GLY A 171 -1.07 7.17 -6.23
C GLY A 171 0.13 6.65 -7.02
N LYS A 172 -0.07 5.89 -8.08
CA LYS A 172 1.00 5.38 -8.95
C LYS A 172 1.74 6.51 -9.68
N TYR A 173 1.00 7.41 -10.33
CA TYR A 173 1.59 8.52 -11.08
C TYR A 173 2.30 9.50 -10.16
N LEU A 174 1.70 9.79 -9.02
CA LEU A 174 2.29 10.66 -8.01
C LEU A 174 3.59 10.09 -7.44
N GLU A 175 3.64 8.80 -7.10
CA GLU A 175 4.89 8.14 -6.64
C GLU A 175 5.98 8.19 -7.71
N GLN A 176 5.65 7.99 -8.97
CA GLN A 176 6.61 8.07 -10.07
C GLN A 176 7.12 9.51 -10.28
N MET A 177 6.23 10.50 -10.28
CA MET A 177 6.62 11.91 -10.41
C MET A 177 7.55 12.35 -9.28
N ILE A 178 7.24 11.93 -8.05
CA ILE A 178 8.05 12.22 -6.87
C ILE A 178 9.42 11.56 -6.95
N SER A 179 9.46 10.28 -7.36
CA SER A 179 10.72 9.56 -7.53
C SER A 179 11.60 10.26 -8.57
N ASN A 180 11.02 10.69 -9.67
CA ASN A 180 11.75 11.39 -10.73
C ASN A 180 12.22 12.80 -10.30
N GLU A 181 11.42 13.54 -9.52
CA GLU A 181 11.86 14.85 -8.99
C GLU A 181 12.94 14.70 -7.92
N ASN A 182 12.82 13.73 -7.04
CA ASN A 182 13.87 13.45 -6.06
C ASN A 182 15.19 13.06 -6.74
N GLN A 183 15.12 12.25 -7.82
CA GLN A 183 16.32 11.91 -8.59
C GLN A 183 16.94 13.15 -9.23
N LYS A 184 16.17 14.03 -9.82
CA LYS A 184 16.67 15.30 -10.38
C LYS A 184 17.33 16.19 -9.33
N ILE A 185 16.79 16.25 -8.12
CA ILE A 185 17.37 17.03 -7.01
C ILE A 185 18.71 16.42 -6.60
N ILE A 186 18.81 15.10 -6.49
CA ILE A 186 20.05 14.39 -6.17
C ILE A 186 21.10 14.63 -7.26
N ASP A 187 20.72 14.51 -8.53
CA ASP A 187 21.61 14.72 -9.66
C ASP A 187 22.11 16.19 -9.70
N THR A 188 21.24 17.15 -9.40
CA THR A 188 21.63 18.58 -9.31
C THR A 188 22.58 18.83 -8.14
N GLN A 189 22.35 18.22 -6.97
CA GLN A 189 23.26 18.32 -5.84
C GLN A 189 24.62 17.71 -6.12
N ASN A 190 24.68 16.57 -6.80
CA ASN A 190 25.91 15.92 -7.21
C ASN A 190 26.70 16.78 -8.21
N LEU A 191 26.02 17.44 -9.16
CA LEU A 191 26.64 18.39 -10.09
C LEU A 191 27.24 19.61 -9.37
N ILE A 192 26.53 20.17 -8.38
CA ILE A 192 27.04 21.28 -7.57
C ILE A 192 28.25 20.84 -6.73
N LEU A 193 28.24 19.63 -6.18
CA LEU A 193 29.37 19.08 -5.45
C LEU A 193 30.58 18.88 -6.38
N GLN A 194 30.38 18.30 -7.55
CA GLN A 194 31.45 18.14 -8.54
C GLN A 194 32.05 19.49 -8.98
N SER A 195 31.23 20.50 -9.21
CA SER A 195 31.72 21.84 -9.58
C SER A 195 32.57 22.47 -8.46
N LYS A 196 32.15 22.32 -7.20
CA LYS A 196 32.95 22.79 -6.05
C LYS A 196 34.28 22.05 -5.90
N TYR A 197 34.30 20.73 -6.12
CA TYR A 197 35.55 19.97 -6.09
C TYR A 197 36.51 20.39 -7.19
N SER A 198 36.03 20.65 -8.41
CA SER A 198 36.85 21.14 -9.51
C SER A 198 37.39 22.57 -9.26
N GLU A 199 36.64 23.44 -8.62
CA GLU A 199 37.14 24.78 -8.21
C GLU A 199 38.25 24.70 -7.14
N ILE A 200 38.14 23.76 -6.18
CA ILE A 200 39.16 23.54 -5.14
C ILE A 200 40.45 22.97 -5.76
N GLU A 201 40.36 22.04 -6.72
CA GLU A 201 41.51 21.52 -7.43
C GLU A 201 42.22 22.60 -8.26
N LEU A 202 41.46 23.46 -8.93
CA LEU A 202 42.04 24.60 -9.68
C LEU A 202 42.71 25.60 -8.76
N SER A 203 42.16 25.86 -7.57
CA SER A 203 42.77 26.77 -6.59
C SER A 203 44.07 26.22 -5.99
N ASN A 204 44.16 24.90 -5.81
CA ASN A 204 45.34 24.25 -5.28
C ASN A 204 46.47 24.04 -6.35
N SER A 205 46.13 24.09 -7.64
CA SER A 205 47.09 23.94 -8.73
C SER A 205 47.71 25.25 -9.20
N LYS A 206 47.42 26.41 -8.59
CA LYS A 206 48.10 27.66 -8.86
C LYS A 206 49.55 27.54 -8.35
N PRO A 207 50.59 27.59 -9.22
CA PRO A 207 51.94 27.53 -8.78
C PRO A 207 52.23 28.74 -7.89
N SER A 208 52.75 28.46 -6.69
CA SER A 208 53.32 29.49 -5.82
C SER A 208 54.39 30.23 -6.60
N ASN A 209 54.16 31.50 -6.92
CA ASN A 209 55.15 32.39 -7.52
C ASN A 209 56.39 32.34 -6.61
N ILE A 210 57.41 31.67 -7.07
CA ILE A 210 58.77 31.71 -6.49
C ILE A 210 59.24 33.17 -6.66
N ILE A 211 59.28 33.88 -5.53
CA ILE A 211 59.93 35.20 -5.46
C ILE A 211 61.41 34.98 -5.76
N PRO A 212 62.01 35.61 -6.82
CA PRO A 212 63.45 35.52 -7.03
C PRO A 212 64.13 36.28 -5.88
N SER A 213 64.95 35.60 -5.12
CA SER A 213 65.90 36.18 -4.15
C SER A 213 66.88 37.05 -4.91
N ASN A 214 66.77 38.35 -4.77
CA ASN A 214 67.84 39.30 -5.13
C ASN A 214 68.99 39.14 -4.13
N ASP A 215 69.95 38.32 -4.49
CA ASP A 215 71.29 38.41 -3.90
C ASP A 215 72.05 39.56 -4.56
N GLU A 216 71.96 40.75 -4.01
CA GLU A 216 72.92 41.82 -4.25
C GLU A 216 74.16 41.61 -3.39
N ASN A 217 75.15 41.07 -4.02
CA ASN A 217 76.55 41.12 -3.55
C ASN A 217 77.07 42.55 -3.63
N ASN A 218 77.53 43.11 -2.54
CA ASN A 218 78.50 44.20 -2.50
C ASN A 218 79.63 43.92 -1.54
N LYS A 219 80.81 43.75 -2.16
CA LYS A 219 82.19 43.97 -1.64
C LYS A 219 82.63 43.33 -0.34
#